data_557016a732070a4f1b9988052924fa43
#
_entry.id   557016a732070a4f1b9988052924fa43
#
_cell.length_a   1.000
_cell.length_b   1.000
_cell.length_c   1.000
_cell.angle_alpha   90.00
_cell.angle_beta   90.00
_cell.angle_gamma   90.00
#
_symmetry.space_group_name_H-M   'P 1'
#
loop_
_entity.id
_entity.type
_entity.pdbx_description
1 polymer ?
#
loop_
_entity_poly.entity_id
_entity_poly.type
_entity_poly.pdbx_seq_one_letter_code
_entity_poly.pdbx_strand_id
1 'polypeptide(L)'
;MIVLDASVVLKWIFDDEDGSERAARLKDAHVAGHEIVAVPDLLFYEIDNVLATKTRLSETASAEAFSLLWEFSLERFDLGLEEFQGGLALSKKYTITLYDAAYVELSRRLKCTFVTADRKLYEKVKNIKSVELL
;
A
#
# COMPACT_ATOMS: atom_id res chain seq x y z
N MET A 1 0.23 -1.00 -14.28
CA MET A 1 -0.13 -1.59 -12.98
C MET A 1 0.97 -1.29 -11.97
N ILE A 2 0.59 -0.93 -10.78
CA ILE A 2 1.50 -0.56 -9.70
C ILE A 2 0.94 -1.08 -8.36
N VAL A 3 1.81 -1.53 -7.46
CA VAL A 3 1.43 -1.90 -6.10
C VAL A 3 1.70 -0.72 -5.17
N LEU A 4 0.73 -0.36 -4.35
CA LEU A 4 0.86 0.68 -3.31
C LEU A 4 0.57 0.07 -1.94
N ASP A 5 1.33 0.49 -0.93
CA ASP A 5 1.03 0.13 0.46
C ASP A 5 0.17 1.19 1.18
N ALA A 6 -0.17 0.91 2.41
CA ALA A 6 -0.98 1.79 3.24
C ALA A 6 -0.33 3.17 3.45
N SER A 7 1.01 3.26 3.45
CA SER A 7 1.70 4.54 3.65
C SER A 7 1.44 5.53 2.50
N VAL A 8 1.27 5.03 1.29
CA VAL A 8 0.90 5.85 0.12
C VAL A 8 -0.60 6.15 0.11
N VAL A 9 -1.42 5.13 0.30
CA VAL A 9 -2.89 5.27 0.21
C VAL A 9 -3.45 6.15 1.33
N LEU A 10 -2.86 6.13 2.51
CA LEU A 10 -3.23 7.04 3.61
C LEU A 10 -3.06 8.52 3.23
N LYS A 11 -2.15 8.85 2.33
CA LYS A 11 -2.00 10.22 1.82
C LYS A 11 -3.18 10.69 0.95
N TRP A 12 -4.02 9.78 0.49
CA TRP A 12 -5.27 10.11 -0.18
C TRP A 12 -6.35 10.59 0.78
N ILE A 13 -6.23 10.18 2.05
CA ILE A 13 -7.15 10.54 3.13
C ILE A 13 -6.59 11.73 3.92
N PHE A 14 -5.28 11.72 4.17
CA PHE A 14 -4.56 12.74 4.93
C PHE A 14 -3.49 13.37 4.03
N ASP A 15 -3.79 14.52 3.44
CA ASP A 15 -2.99 15.19 2.40
C ASP A 15 -2.04 16.27 2.90
N ASP A 16 -1.78 16.32 4.20
CA ASP A 16 -0.98 17.32 4.91
C ASP A 16 0.53 16.98 5.01
N GLU A 17 0.97 15.90 4.36
CA GLU A 17 2.33 15.39 4.44
C GLU A 17 3.09 15.48 3.10
N ASP A 18 4.44 15.41 3.19
CA ASP A 18 5.31 15.29 2.03
C ASP A 18 4.91 14.10 1.14
N GLY A 19 4.95 14.28 -0.17
CA GLY A 19 4.60 13.26 -1.15
C GLY A 19 3.11 13.17 -1.48
N SER A 20 2.24 13.96 -0.82
CA SER A 20 0.79 13.96 -1.06
C SER A 20 0.44 14.30 -2.51
N GLU A 21 1.20 15.17 -3.16
CA GLU A 21 0.98 15.52 -4.56
C GLU A 21 1.24 14.33 -5.51
N ARG A 22 2.33 13.59 -5.31
CA ARG A 22 2.61 12.39 -6.09
C ARG A 22 1.58 11.28 -5.81
N ALA A 23 1.22 11.09 -4.55
CA ALA A 23 0.17 10.14 -4.16
C ALA A 23 -1.17 10.50 -4.81
N ALA A 24 -1.55 11.78 -4.84
CA ALA A 24 -2.77 12.24 -5.49
C ALA A 24 -2.76 11.94 -7.00
N ARG A 25 -1.64 12.18 -7.68
CA ARG A 25 -1.50 11.84 -9.11
C ARG A 25 -1.69 10.34 -9.38
N LEU A 26 -1.18 9.47 -8.51
CA LEU A 26 -1.38 8.03 -8.63
C LEU A 26 -2.85 7.64 -8.46
N LYS A 27 -3.55 8.26 -7.48
CA LYS A 27 -4.99 8.10 -7.31
C LYS A 27 -5.75 8.53 -8.55
N ASP A 28 -5.47 9.72 -9.04
CA ASP A 28 -6.18 10.29 -10.19
C ASP A 28 -5.95 9.45 -11.46
N ALA A 29 -4.73 8.95 -11.66
CA ALA A 29 -4.43 8.05 -12.77
C ALA A 29 -5.21 6.72 -12.67
N HIS A 30 -5.37 6.19 -11.45
CA HIS A 30 -6.18 4.99 -11.23
C HIS A 30 -7.66 5.24 -11.51
N VAL A 31 -8.22 6.30 -10.95
CA VAL A 31 -9.64 6.67 -11.15
C VAL A 31 -9.93 6.94 -12.63
N ALA A 32 -8.98 7.54 -13.34
CA ALA A 32 -9.11 7.79 -14.79
C ALA A 32 -8.88 6.54 -15.66
N GLY A 33 -8.51 5.41 -15.08
CA GLY A 33 -8.21 4.17 -15.82
C GLY A 33 -6.88 4.17 -16.57
N HIS A 34 -6.01 5.15 -16.31
CA HIS A 34 -4.67 5.21 -16.92
C HIS A 34 -3.63 4.34 -16.19
N GLU A 35 -3.88 4.00 -14.94
CA GLU A 35 -3.05 3.13 -14.13
C GLU A 35 -3.95 2.17 -13.32
N ILE A 36 -3.48 0.98 -13.06
CA ILE A 36 -4.17 0.04 -12.17
C ILE A 36 -3.38 -0.02 -10.86
N VAL A 37 -4.01 0.38 -9.77
CA VAL A 37 -3.45 0.21 -8.43
C VAL A 37 -3.88 -1.16 -7.90
N ALA A 38 -2.91 -2.05 -7.73
CA ALA A 38 -3.08 -3.39 -7.21
C ALA A 38 -2.67 -3.44 -5.73
N VAL A 39 -3.44 -4.13 -4.92
CA VAL A 39 -3.22 -4.22 -3.47
C VAL A 39 -3.57 -5.61 -2.94
N PRO A 40 -2.86 -6.10 -1.90
CA PRO A 40 -3.36 -7.25 -1.15
C PRO A 40 -4.56 -6.83 -0.29
N ASP A 41 -5.39 -7.78 0.07
CA ASP A 41 -6.53 -7.54 0.98
C ASP A 41 -6.09 -6.93 2.32
N LEU A 42 -4.88 -7.21 2.74
CA LEU A 42 -4.21 -6.63 3.91
C LEU A 42 -4.30 -5.10 3.97
N LEU A 43 -4.24 -4.40 2.82
CA LEU A 43 -4.29 -2.94 2.77
C LEU A 43 -5.49 -2.40 3.54
N PHE A 44 -6.65 -2.98 3.35
CA PHE A 44 -7.90 -2.51 3.95
C PHE A 44 -7.90 -2.66 5.46
N TYR A 45 -7.31 -3.73 5.99
CA TYR A 45 -7.11 -3.90 7.43
C TYR A 45 -6.15 -2.86 7.99
N GLU A 46 -5.06 -2.59 7.30
CA GLU A 46 -4.08 -1.59 7.76
C GLU A 46 -4.66 -0.17 7.77
N ILE A 47 -5.38 0.22 6.71
CA ILE A 47 -6.03 1.53 6.64
C ILE A 47 -7.11 1.66 7.73
N ASP A 48 -7.99 0.69 7.84
CA ASP A 48 -9.08 0.73 8.82
C ASP A 48 -8.54 0.74 10.26
N ASN A 49 -7.47 0.01 10.52
CA ASN A 49 -6.79 0.06 11.82
C ASN A 49 -6.23 1.45 12.14
N VAL A 50 -5.65 2.15 11.18
CA VAL A 50 -5.19 3.54 11.37
C VAL A 50 -6.36 4.46 11.69
N LEU A 51 -7.44 4.36 10.93
CA LEU A 51 -8.66 5.14 11.17
C LEU A 51 -9.25 4.86 12.55
N ALA A 52 -9.25 3.60 12.98
CA ALA A 52 -9.83 3.17 14.26
C ALA A 52 -8.98 3.58 15.47
N THR A 53 -7.65 3.60 15.34
CA THR A 53 -6.76 3.64 16.52
C THR A 53 -5.74 4.77 16.52
N LYS A 54 -5.45 5.41 15.38
CA LYS A 54 -4.33 6.34 15.23
C LYS A 54 -4.73 7.73 14.72
N THR A 55 -6.02 8.04 14.68
CA THR A 55 -6.52 9.34 14.24
C THR A 55 -7.42 9.96 15.30
N ARG A 56 -7.66 11.27 15.17
CA ARG A 56 -8.63 12.02 15.99
C ARG A 56 -10.00 12.14 15.32
N LEU A 57 -10.19 11.48 14.19
CA LEU A 57 -11.46 11.48 13.48
C LEU A 57 -12.53 10.79 14.32
N SER A 58 -13.77 11.28 14.22
CA SER A 58 -14.93 10.60 14.78
C SER A 58 -15.16 9.25 14.10
N GLU A 59 -15.95 8.38 14.73
CA GLU A 59 -16.38 7.12 14.12
C GLU A 59 -17.04 7.37 12.76
N THR A 60 -17.94 8.35 12.68
CA THR A 60 -18.64 8.70 11.43
C THR A 60 -17.66 9.17 10.35
N ALA A 61 -16.75 10.09 10.67
CA ALA A 61 -15.76 10.58 9.71
C ALA A 61 -14.80 9.48 9.25
N SER A 62 -14.40 8.59 10.16
CA SER A 62 -13.57 7.43 9.82
C SER A 62 -14.29 6.46 8.88
N ALA A 63 -15.55 6.17 9.14
CA ALA A 63 -16.38 5.31 8.28
C ALA A 63 -16.57 5.92 6.90
N GLU A 64 -16.80 7.23 6.80
CA GLU A 64 -16.91 7.95 5.52
C GLU A 64 -15.60 7.90 4.73
N ALA A 65 -14.46 8.12 5.39
CA ALA A 65 -13.15 8.05 4.75
C ALA A 65 -12.86 6.64 4.19
N PHE A 66 -13.20 5.60 4.95
CA PHE A 66 -13.05 4.22 4.49
C PHE A 66 -13.99 3.88 3.33
N SER A 67 -15.23 4.37 3.38
CA SER A 67 -16.20 4.19 2.28
C SER A 67 -15.70 4.82 0.99
N LEU A 68 -15.11 6.02 1.06
CA LEU A 68 -14.52 6.69 -0.09
C LEU A 68 -13.35 5.87 -0.67
N LEU A 69 -12.48 5.32 0.17
CA LEU A 69 -11.41 4.42 -0.27
C LEU A 69 -11.98 3.21 -1.02
N TRP A 70 -13.06 2.63 -0.51
CA TRP A 70 -13.72 1.47 -1.13
C TRP A 70 -14.22 1.80 -2.54
N GLU A 71 -14.76 3.00 -2.75
CA GLU A 71 -15.28 3.48 -4.03
C GLU A 71 -14.19 3.64 -5.10
N PHE A 72 -12.92 3.80 -4.73
CA PHE A 72 -11.82 3.84 -5.71
C PHE A 72 -11.62 2.50 -6.44
N SER A 73 -12.21 1.42 -5.96
CA SER A 73 -12.20 0.10 -6.62
C SER A 73 -10.79 -0.39 -6.95
N LEU A 74 -9.90 -0.33 -5.97
CA LEU A 74 -8.54 -0.86 -6.10
C LEU A 74 -8.58 -2.33 -6.49
N GLU A 75 -7.66 -2.77 -7.34
CA GLU A 75 -7.56 -4.16 -7.76
C GLU A 75 -7.03 -5.03 -6.61
N ARG A 76 -7.87 -5.87 -6.05
CA ARG A 76 -7.58 -6.67 -4.86
C ARG A 76 -7.09 -8.06 -5.24
N PHE A 77 -6.03 -8.49 -4.57
CA PHE A 77 -5.43 -9.81 -4.78
C PHE A 77 -5.31 -10.58 -3.47
N ASP A 78 -5.76 -11.83 -3.50
CA ASP A 78 -5.42 -12.78 -2.45
C ASP A 78 -3.99 -13.29 -2.65
N LEU A 79 -3.25 -13.39 -1.57
CA LEU A 79 -1.93 -14.00 -1.60
C LEU A 79 -2.05 -15.52 -1.46
N GLY A 80 -1.30 -16.25 -2.28
CA GLY A 80 -1.23 -17.70 -2.25
C GLY A 80 -0.03 -18.21 -1.44
N LEU A 81 0.12 -19.53 -1.43
CA LEU A 81 1.21 -20.18 -0.69
C LEU A 81 2.59 -19.67 -1.10
N GLU A 82 2.83 -19.45 -2.39
CA GLU A 82 4.13 -18.97 -2.88
C GLU A 82 4.47 -17.60 -2.32
N GLU A 83 3.52 -16.68 -2.30
CA GLU A 83 3.72 -15.34 -1.75
C GLU A 83 3.92 -15.37 -0.24
N PHE A 84 3.23 -16.22 0.50
CA PHE A 84 3.46 -16.38 1.94
C PHE A 84 4.86 -16.94 2.23
N GLN A 85 5.30 -17.95 1.47
CA GLN A 85 6.64 -18.51 1.61
C GLN A 85 7.72 -17.51 1.20
N GLY A 86 7.53 -16.81 0.10
CA GLY A 86 8.41 -15.74 -0.35
C GLY A 86 8.47 -14.57 0.64
N GLY A 87 7.34 -14.18 1.18
CA GLY A 87 7.23 -13.15 2.21
C GLY A 87 7.96 -13.53 3.50
N LEU A 88 7.86 -14.78 3.93
CA LEU A 88 8.62 -15.29 5.07
C LEU A 88 10.14 -15.17 4.83
N ALA A 89 10.61 -15.55 3.65
CA ALA A 89 12.02 -15.46 3.28
C ALA A 89 12.51 -14.00 3.24
N LEU A 90 11.73 -13.09 2.66
CA LEU A 90 12.04 -11.65 2.64
C LEU A 90 12.05 -11.04 4.03
N SER A 91 11.07 -11.38 4.86
CA SER A 91 10.99 -10.91 6.24
C SER A 91 12.26 -11.27 7.03
N LYS A 92 12.73 -12.49 6.91
CA LYS A 92 13.97 -12.93 7.56
C LYS A 92 15.22 -12.28 6.95
N LYS A 93 15.28 -12.17 5.64
CA LYS A 93 16.46 -11.62 4.93
C LYS A 93 16.66 -10.13 5.19
N TYR A 94 15.58 -9.36 5.15
CA TYR A 94 15.62 -7.89 5.23
C TYR A 94 15.21 -7.33 6.59
N THR A 95 14.83 -8.19 7.53
CA THR A 95 14.32 -7.78 8.84
C THR A 95 13.13 -6.81 8.72
N ILE A 96 12.18 -7.20 7.92
CA ILE A 96 10.91 -6.52 7.70
C ILE A 96 9.76 -7.39 8.19
N THR A 97 8.59 -6.79 8.41
CA THR A 97 7.40 -7.57 8.76
C THR A 97 6.91 -8.40 7.57
N LEU A 98 6.17 -9.46 7.84
CA LEU A 98 5.46 -10.19 6.78
C LEU A 98 4.46 -9.28 6.06
N TYR A 99 3.86 -8.34 6.78
CA TYR A 99 2.92 -7.37 6.19
C TYR A 99 3.59 -6.51 5.11
N ASP A 100 4.77 -5.97 5.38
CA ASP A 100 5.56 -5.23 4.38
C ASP A 100 6.03 -6.14 3.24
N ALA A 101 6.47 -7.36 3.57
CA ALA A 101 6.89 -8.34 2.58
C ALA A 101 5.75 -8.75 1.63
N ALA A 102 4.51 -8.75 2.08
CA ALA A 102 3.35 -9.08 1.27
C ALA A 102 3.21 -8.17 0.03
N TYR A 103 3.46 -6.87 0.19
CA TYR A 103 3.44 -5.92 -0.94
C TYR A 103 4.57 -6.19 -1.93
N VAL A 104 5.76 -6.49 -1.45
CA VAL A 104 6.90 -6.84 -2.30
C VAL A 104 6.59 -8.12 -3.11
N GLU A 105 6.06 -9.15 -2.45
CA GLU A 105 5.72 -10.42 -3.11
C GLU A 105 4.59 -10.23 -4.13
N LEU A 106 3.58 -9.41 -3.82
CA LEU A 106 2.54 -9.09 -4.79
C LEU A 106 3.12 -8.40 -6.03
N SER A 107 4.01 -7.43 -5.84
CA SER A 107 4.66 -6.74 -6.98
C SER A 107 5.49 -7.69 -7.83
N ARG A 108 6.17 -8.67 -7.22
CA ARG A 108 6.92 -9.70 -7.93
C ARG A 108 6.00 -10.59 -8.76
N ARG A 109 4.91 -11.06 -8.17
CA ARG A 109 3.90 -11.87 -8.87
C ARG A 109 3.32 -11.15 -10.06
N LEU A 110 2.98 -9.86 -9.90
CA LEU A 110 2.37 -9.03 -10.94
C LEU A 110 3.40 -8.43 -11.90
N LYS A 111 4.70 -8.62 -11.64
CA LYS A 111 5.82 -8.05 -12.43
C LYS A 111 5.69 -6.55 -12.63
N CYS A 112 5.37 -5.84 -11.55
CA CYS A 112 5.19 -4.41 -11.55
C CYS A 112 5.95 -3.75 -10.38
N THR A 113 5.94 -2.43 -10.35
CA THR A 113 6.61 -1.64 -9.30
C THR A 113 5.77 -1.64 -8.01
N PHE A 114 6.44 -1.76 -6.89
CA PHE A 114 5.91 -1.46 -5.57
C PHE A 114 6.40 -0.10 -5.11
N VAL A 115 5.48 0.81 -4.80
CA VAL A 115 5.79 2.14 -4.27
C VAL A 115 5.35 2.24 -2.82
N THR A 116 6.28 2.68 -1.97
CA THR A 116 6.05 2.93 -0.55
C THR A 116 6.42 4.36 -0.18
N ALA A 117 5.74 4.95 0.78
CA ALA A 117 6.14 6.22 1.40
C ALA A 117 6.89 5.99 2.72
N ASP A 118 7.04 4.76 3.16
CA ASP A 118 7.78 4.39 4.36
C ASP A 118 9.30 4.36 4.07
N ARG A 119 10.00 5.43 4.49
CA ARG A 119 11.45 5.55 4.29
C ARG A 119 12.24 4.46 5.00
N LYS A 120 11.81 4.03 6.18
CA LYS A 120 12.49 2.97 6.94
C LYS A 120 12.38 1.64 6.22
N LEU A 121 11.22 1.32 5.69
CA LEU A 121 11.04 0.14 4.85
C LEU A 121 11.89 0.24 3.59
N TYR A 122 11.79 1.35 2.87
CA TYR A 122 12.55 1.55 1.63
C TYR A 122 14.06 1.35 1.84
N GLU A 123 14.65 1.90 2.88
CA GLU A 123 16.08 1.76 3.17
C GLU A 123 16.51 0.29 3.35
N LYS A 124 15.62 -0.55 3.88
CA LYS A 124 15.88 -1.98 4.03
C LYS A 124 15.78 -2.78 2.72
N VAL A 125 14.91 -2.37 1.82
CA VAL A 125 14.56 -3.14 0.61
C VAL A 125 14.95 -2.46 -0.71
N LYS A 126 15.62 -1.33 -0.69
CA LYS A 126 15.99 -0.53 -1.88
C LYS A 126 16.84 -1.27 -2.91
N ASN A 127 17.48 -2.37 -2.53
CA ASN A 127 18.22 -3.22 -3.46
C ASN A 127 17.31 -4.12 -4.31
N ILE A 128 16.03 -4.19 -3.99
CA ILE A 128 15.02 -4.88 -4.79
C ILE A 128 14.57 -3.92 -5.90
N LYS A 129 14.90 -4.24 -7.15
CA LYS A 129 14.69 -3.34 -8.31
C LYS A 129 13.24 -2.89 -8.52
N SER A 130 12.27 -3.68 -8.07
CA SER A 130 10.85 -3.35 -8.21
C SER A 130 10.33 -2.40 -7.12
N VAL A 131 11.15 -1.98 -6.17
CA VAL A 131 10.72 -1.13 -5.05
C VAL A 131 11.18 0.31 -5.28
N GLU A 132 10.24 1.23 -5.16
CA GLU A 132 10.46 2.68 -5.27
C GLU A 132 9.95 3.42 -4.04
N LEU A 133 10.63 4.51 -3.70
CA LEU A 133 10.14 5.48 -2.72
C LEU A 133 9.22 6.49 -3.42
N LEU A 134 8.10 6.83 -2.77
CA LEU A 134 7.14 7.83 -3.25
C LEU A 134 7.78 9.22 -3.42
#